data_2c7f462e2d4d6187aaf6f853e4accbf2
#
_entry.id   2c7f462e2d4d6187aaf6f853e4accbf2
#
_cell.length_a   1.000
_cell.length_b   1.000
_cell.length_c   1.000
_cell.angle_alpha   90.00
_cell.angle_beta   90.00
_cell.angle_gamma   90.00
#
_symmetry.space_group_name_H-M   'P 1'
#
loop_
_entity.id
_entity.type
_entity.pdbx_description
1 polymer ?
#
loop_
_entity_poly.entity_id
_entity_poly.type
_entity_poly.pdbx_seq_one_letter_code
_entity_poly.pdbx_strand_id
1 'polypeptide(L)'
;MCFSQNGAPANPYYNTFDWTFSGTALKNALATKITTTHSNQLTYSQAENALRIVDRDPTDQPNVFLVYGFSNNICTYTNESDYGVFPNWNEHRKRNRNADQPGFTAPNPPLTECVWNREHVYPISLGTPNLDTQTPSAATDAHHIRTADVDRNALRSNKKFTNGSGNSAIVGSNWYPGDEWKGDVARIIMYLYLRYPTQCKPSNVGTGAAVSTDTNMMQLFLQWNAEDPVSPYEDIRNNYLGNTSNFYGQGNRNPFIDNPYLATRIWGGQAAQNRWPDTFLGANTFEFDNAIIIFPNPTTDATVNIKSDLTWDEIIITNLNGQITNKIRQPKFVDNEFQVSNLSKGFYFITLKNKLASVTKKLIVN
;
A
#
# COMPACT_ATOMS: atom_id res chain seq x y z
N MET A 1 14.36 19.29 -4.78
CA MET A 1 14.59 18.12 -5.64
C MET A 1 13.88 16.94 -5.00
N CYS A 2 12.83 16.43 -5.62
CA CYS A 2 12.21 15.18 -5.19
C CYS A 2 13.12 14.04 -5.59
N PHE A 3 13.72 13.38 -4.63
CA PHE A 3 14.39 12.11 -4.87
C PHE A 3 13.31 11.04 -4.98
N SER A 4 12.98 10.65 -6.19
CA SER A 4 12.24 9.42 -6.46
C SER A 4 13.05 8.26 -5.87
N GLN A 5 12.49 7.54 -4.89
CA GLN A 5 13.10 6.33 -4.32
C GLN A 5 12.89 5.12 -5.24
N ASN A 6 13.05 5.30 -6.54
CA ASN A 6 12.96 4.21 -7.49
C ASN A 6 14.28 3.47 -7.54
N GLY A 7 14.26 2.18 -7.27
CA GLY A 7 15.34 1.25 -7.53
C GLY A 7 15.94 0.55 -6.32
N ALA A 8 15.98 1.17 -5.14
CA ALA A 8 16.60 0.55 -3.96
C ALA A 8 15.97 1.01 -2.63
N PRO A 9 16.08 0.20 -1.56
CA PRO A 9 15.66 0.58 -0.22
C PRO A 9 16.35 1.86 0.27
N ALA A 10 15.62 2.71 1.02
CA ALA A 10 16.16 3.95 1.55
C ALA A 10 17.37 3.72 2.46
N ASN A 11 18.50 4.32 2.10
CA ASN A 11 19.74 4.26 2.85
C ASN A 11 19.89 5.57 3.68
N PRO A 12 20.29 5.54 4.97
CA PRO A 12 20.73 4.34 5.73
C PRO A 12 19.60 3.58 6.43
N TYR A 13 18.34 3.96 6.26
CA TYR A 13 17.22 3.43 7.05
C TYR A 13 17.13 1.89 6.99
N TYR A 14 17.23 1.30 5.80
CA TYR A 14 17.16 -0.15 5.61
C TYR A 14 18.53 -0.85 5.53
N ASN A 15 19.62 -0.16 5.88
CA ASN A 15 20.92 -0.84 5.94
C ASN A 15 20.82 -2.05 6.88
N THR A 16 21.40 -3.15 6.49
CA THR A 16 21.39 -4.42 7.24
C THR A 16 20.03 -5.10 7.36
N PHE A 17 18.97 -4.62 6.67
CA PHE A 17 17.70 -5.33 6.67
C PHE A 17 17.78 -6.56 5.74
N ASP A 18 17.36 -7.71 6.25
CA ASP A 18 17.36 -8.96 5.49
C ASP A 18 16.11 -9.05 4.59
N TRP A 19 16.30 -8.83 3.31
CA TRP A 19 15.25 -8.86 2.30
C TRP A 19 14.91 -10.27 1.79
N THR A 20 15.56 -11.31 2.30
CA THR A 20 15.21 -12.72 1.97
C THR A 20 13.92 -13.17 2.65
N PHE A 21 13.47 -12.48 3.71
CA PHE A 21 12.24 -12.79 4.41
C PHE A 21 11.00 -12.60 3.54
N SER A 22 9.97 -13.41 3.80
CA SER A 22 8.62 -13.30 3.25
C SER A 22 7.57 -13.68 4.30
N GLY A 23 6.29 -13.50 4.00
CA GLY A 23 5.19 -13.87 4.89
C GLY A 23 5.32 -13.27 6.29
N THR A 24 5.00 -14.07 7.30
CA THR A 24 5.04 -13.65 8.72
C THR A 24 6.44 -13.22 9.18
N ALA A 25 7.51 -13.81 8.65
CA ALA A 25 8.88 -13.43 9.00
C ALA A 25 9.18 -12.00 8.55
N LEU A 26 8.83 -11.63 7.31
CA LEU A 26 8.96 -10.27 6.80
C LEU A 26 8.08 -9.28 7.58
N LYS A 27 6.82 -9.65 7.87
CA LYS A 27 5.89 -8.86 8.69
C LYS A 27 6.53 -8.50 10.03
N ASN A 28 7.06 -9.49 10.74
CA ASN A 28 7.66 -9.29 12.06
C ASN A 28 8.95 -8.47 12.00
N ALA A 29 9.80 -8.70 11.01
CA ALA A 29 11.03 -7.93 10.82
C ALA A 29 10.74 -6.44 10.54
N LEU A 30 9.76 -6.14 9.68
CA LEU A 30 9.32 -4.76 9.41
C LEU A 30 8.66 -4.13 10.63
N ALA A 31 7.81 -4.86 11.37
CA ALA A 31 7.19 -4.38 12.60
C ALA A 31 8.26 -4.01 13.64
N THR A 32 9.29 -4.85 13.81
CA THR A 32 10.44 -4.55 14.66
C THR A 32 11.17 -3.30 14.20
N LYS A 33 11.47 -3.21 12.89
CA LYS A 33 12.17 -2.07 12.30
C LYS A 33 11.45 -0.75 12.56
N ILE A 34 10.17 -0.65 12.20
CA ILE A 34 9.40 0.60 12.38
C ILE A 34 9.18 0.94 13.85
N THR A 35 9.14 -0.04 14.74
CA THR A 35 8.98 0.18 16.18
C THR A 35 10.27 0.69 16.82
N THR A 36 11.40 0.09 16.49
CA THR A 36 12.70 0.47 17.08
C THR A 36 13.23 1.80 16.54
N THR A 37 12.83 2.20 15.33
CA THR A 37 13.22 3.48 14.73
C THR A 37 12.26 4.62 15.04
N HIS A 38 11.08 4.36 15.64
CA HIS A 38 10.14 5.40 16.08
C HIS A 38 10.66 6.05 17.35
N SER A 39 11.68 6.88 17.22
CA SER A 39 12.40 7.49 18.34
C SER A 39 11.76 8.75 18.91
N ASN A 40 10.96 9.45 18.10
CA ASN A 40 10.27 10.69 18.49
C ASN A 40 8.75 10.48 18.35
N GLN A 41 8.11 10.20 19.47
CA GLN A 41 6.65 10.05 19.52
C GLN A 41 6.01 11.42 19.75
N LEU A 42 5.16 11.84 18.83
CA LEU A 42 4.52 13.15 18.86
C LEU A 42 3.32 13.17 19.82
N THR A 43 3.10 14.29 20.46
CA THR A 43 1.81 14.60 21.09
C THR A 43 0.77 14.90 20.02
N TYR A 44 -0.50 14.90 20.40
CA TYR A 44 -1.61 15.17 19.46
C TYR A 44 -1.52 16.56 18.82
N SER A 45 -1.09 17.58 19.57
CA SER A 45 -0.85 18.93 19.03
C SER A 45 0.39 18.98 18.13
N GLN A 46 1.46 18.25 18.47
CA GLN A 46 2.63 18.17 17.60
C GLN A 46 2.32 17.44 16.28
N ALA A 47 1.50 16.39 16.33
CA ALA A 47 1.03 15.72 15.13
C ALA A 47 0.24 16.68 14.22
N GLU A 48 -0.66 17.51 14.76
CA GLU A 48 -1.35 18.55 14.00
C GLU A 48 -0.39 19.52 13.31
N ASN A 49 0.61 20.02 14.05
CA ASN A 49 1.62 20.90 13.44
C ASN A 49 2.46 20.20 12.38
N ALA A 50 2.71 18.89 12.54
CA ALA A 50 3.38 18.08 11.52
C ALA A 50 2.56 18.03 10.23
N LEU A 51 1.22 17.87 10.33
CA LEU A 51 0.33 17.80 9.15
C LEU A 51 0.43 19.05 8.27
N ARG A 52 0.58 20.22 8.85
CA ARG A 52 0.78 21.50 8.12
C ARG A 52 2.04 21.49 7.24
N ILE A 53 2.93 20.53 7.45
CA ILE A 53 4.18 20.37 6.72
C ILE A 53 4.12 19.14 5.80
N VAL A 54 3.71 18.00 6.35
CA VAL A 54 3.77 16.72 5.64
C VAL A 54 2.61 16.50 4.68
N ASP A 55 1.48 17.16 4.90
CA ASP A 55 0.32 17.13 4.01
C ASP A 55 0.32 18.29 3.01
N ARG A 56 1.42 19.07 2.95
CA ARG A 56 1.53 20.22 2.05
C ARG A 56 1.51 19.80 0.59
N ASP A 57 0.78 20.58 -0.22
CA ASP A 57 0.88 20.47 -1.67
C ASP A 57 2.27 20.99 -2.12
N PRO A 58 3.10 20.15 -2.76
CA PRO A 58 4.42 20.56 -3.20
C PRO A 58 4.39 21.64 -4.29
N THR A 59 3.28 21.76 -5.02
CA THR A 59 3.10 22.72 -6.12
C THR A 59 2.36 23.98 -5.68
N ASP A 60 1.69 23.95 -4.51
CA ASP A 60 0.89 25.05 -3.97
C ASP A 60 1.16 25.19 -2.46
N GLN A 61 2.30 25.77 -2.13
CA GLN A 61 2.91 25.79 -0.80
C GLN A 61 2.06 26.26 0.38
N PRO A 62 1.13 27.23 0.24
CA PRO A 62 0.25 27.60 1.34
C PRO A 62 -0.81 26.56 1.67
N ASN A 63 -1.08 25.59 0.77
CA ASN A 63 -2.15 24.63 0.91
C ASN A 63 -1.67 23.24 1.34
N VAL A 64 -2.55 22.50 1.99
CA VAL A 64 -2.45 21.08 2.30
C VAL A 64 -3.46 20.27 1.48
N PHE A 65 -3.10 19.06 1.11
CA PHE A 65 -4.05 18.10 0.54
C PHE A 65 -4.96 17.55 1.63
N LEU A 66 -6.22 17.36 1.30
CA LEU A 66 -7.24 16.85 2.20
C LEU A 66 -7.58 15.41 1.80
N VAL A 67 -7.30 14.46 2.68
CA VAL A 67 -7.72 13.07 2.45
C VAL A 67 -9.23 13.00 2.21
N TYR A 68 -9.67 12.15 1.28
CA TYR A 68 -11.06 12.05 0.80
C TYR A 68 -11.54 13.23 -0.03
N GLY A 69 -10.73 14.27 -0.19
CA GLY A 69 -11.08 15.43 -1.01
C GLY A 69 -11.03 15.11 -2.51
N PHE A 70 -11.76 15.89 -3.31
CA PHE A 70 -11.76 15.80 -4.76
C PHE A 70 -12.06 17.15 -5.41
N SER A 71 -11.65 17.32 -6.67
CA SER A 71 -11.92 18.52 -7.45
C SER A 71 -13.42 18.70 -7.68
N ASN A 72 -13.88 19.97 -7.80
CA ASN A 72 -15.26 20.36 -8.06
C ASN A 72 -16.27 20.18 -6.90
N ASN A 73 -15.82 19.87 -5.72
CA ASN A 73 -16.67 19.96 -4.55
C ASN A 73 -16.49 21.33 -3.91
N ILE A 74 -17.47 22.20 -4.11
CA ILE A 74 -17.38 23.63 -3.76
C ILE A 74 -17.55 23.81 -2.25
N CYS A 75 -16.54 24.36 -1.58
CA CYS A 75 -16.71 24.97 -0.30
C CYS A 75 -17.25 26.38 -0.49
N THR A 76 -18.49 26.62 -0.14
CA THR A 76 -19.11 27.95 -0.20
C THR A 76 -18.96 28.64 1.15
N TYR A 77 -17.98 29.52 1.27
CA TYR A 77 -17.82 30.38 2.43
C TYR A 77 -18.28 31.80 2.13
N THR A 78 -19.04 32.38 3.02
CA THR A 78 -19.64 33.71 2.84
C THR A 78 -18.92 34.86 3.58
N ASN A 79 -17.86 34.55 4.35
CA ASN A 79 -17.15 35.56 5.16
C ASN A 79 -15.64 35.52 4.91
N GLU A 80 -15.18 36.30 3.94
CA GLU A 80 -13.75 36.45 3.60
C GLU A 80 -12.92 37.18 4.69
N SER A 81 -13.56 37.79 5.70
CA SER A 81 -12.90 38.69 6.67
C SER A 81 -12.05 37.95 7.71
N ASP A 82 -12.36 36.70 8.01
CA ASP A 82 -11.74 35.98 9.14
C ASP A 82 -10.46 35.23 8.79
N TYR A 83 -10.23 34.94 7.50
CA TYR A 83 -9.08 34.08 7.06
C TYR A 83 -8.26 34.64 5.88
N GLY A 84 -8.54 35.88 5.43
CA GLY A 84 -7.87 36.50 4.27
C GLY A 84 -8.35 35.95 2.92
N VAL A 85 -8.07 36.72 1.86
CA VAL A 85 -8.41 36.33 0.48
C VAL A 85 -7.42 35.26 0.01
N PHE A 86 -7.87 34.02 -0.05
CA PHE A 86 -7.08 32.94 -0.62
C PHE A 86 -7.64 32.57 -2.01
N PRO A 87 -6.89 32.73 -3.09
CA PRO A 87 -7.29 32.21 -4.39
C PRO A 87 -7.36 30.68 -4.34
N ASN A 88 -8.42 30.08 -4.88
CA ASN A 88 -8.69 28.62 -5.00
C ASN A 88 -9.39 27.94 -3.81
N TRP A 89 -10.29 28.60 -3.16
CA TRP A 89 -11.16 28.01 -2.13
C TRP A 89 -12.15 26.93 -2.62
N ASN A 90 -12.25 26.72 -3.93
CA ASN A 90 -13.28 25.92 -4.56
C ASN A 90 -12.93 24.42 -4.67
N GLU A 91 -11.81 23.98 -4.10
CA GLU A 91 -11.41 22.59 -4.16
C GLU A 91 -11.47 21.93 -2.77
N HIS A 92 -12.40 21.02 -2.54
CA HIS A 92 -12.40 20.16 -1.35
C HIS A 92 -11.18 19.20 -1.26
N ARG A 93 -10.29 19.27 -2.24
CA ARG A 93 -9.02 18.55 -2.26
C ARG A 93 -7.91 19.26 -1.51
N LYS A 94 -8.00 20.60 -1.38
CA LYS A 94 -6.95 21.44 -0.80
C LYS A 94 -7.54 22.49 0.15
N ARG A 95 -6.74 22.90 1.14
CA ARG A 95 -7.04 24.00 2.05
C ARG A 95 -5.77 24.71 2.45
N ASN A 96 -5.89 25.99 2.81
CA ASN A 96 -4.80 26.68 3.47
C ASN A 96 -4.38 25.92 4.75
N ARG A 97 -3.08 25.70 4.91
CA ARG A 97 -2.52 24.95 6.04
C ARG A 97 -2.83 25.58 7.42
N ASN A 98 -3.18 26.88 7.46
CA ASN A 98 -3.53 27.58 8.68
C ASN A 98 -5.05 27.63 8.92
N ALA A 99 -5.86 27.10 7.99
CA ALA A 99 -7.31 27.01 8.14
C ALA A 99 -7.70 25.71 8.89
N ASP A 100 -6.97 25.37 9.96
CA ASP A 100 -7.32 24.27 10.85
C ASP A 100 -8.30 24.72 11.92
N GLN A 101 -9.20 23.83 12.29
CA GLN A 101 -10.14 24.03 13.38
C GLN A 101 -9.86 23.06 14.52
N PRO A 102 -9.11 23.48 15.56
CA PRO A 102 -8.84 22.62 16.70
C PRO A 102 -10.12 22.40 17.54
N GLY A 103 -10.32 21.15 17.96
CA GLY A 103 -11.37 20.79 18.93
C GLY A 103 -12.80 20.72 18.38
N PHE A 104 -12.94 20.56 17.06
CA PHE A 104 -14.24 20.45 16.43
C PHE A 104 -14.95 19.15 16.81
N THR A 105 -16.06 19.27 17.53
CA THR A 105 -17.10 18.25 17.62
C THR A 105 -18.14 18.58 16.57
N ALA A 106 -18.32 17.71 15.59
CA ALA A 106 -19.20 17.94 14.46
C ALA A 106 -20.57 18.49 14.91
N PRO A 107 -20.94 19.72 14.53
CA PRO A 107 -22.33 20.13 14.61
C PRO A 107 -23.12 19.44 13.51
N ASN A 108 -24.43 19.40 13.66
CA ASN A 108 -25.33 19.02 12.58
C ASN A 108 -25.08 19.90 11.34
N PRO A 109 -25.00 19.31 10.15
CA PRO A 109 -24.64 20.01 8.92
C PRO A 109 -25.69 21.08 8.52
N PRO A 110 -25.31 22.02 7.63
CA PRO A 110 -24.01 22.11 6.95
C PRO A 110 -23.08 23.14 7.59
N LEU A 111 -21.80 22.77 7.74
CA LEU A 111 -20.79 23.75 8.08
C LEU A 111 -20.54 24.66 6.89
N THR A 112 -20.61 25.97 7.17
CA THR A 112 -20.29 27.00 6.20
C THR A 112 -18.81 27.38 6.21
N GLU A 113 -17.98 26.65 6.96
CA GLU A 113 -16.59 26.99 7.18
C GLU A 113 -15.65 26.07 6.41
N CYS A 114 -14.88 26.66 5.50
CA CYS A 114 -13.89 25.97 4.70
C CYS A 114 -12.60 25.71 5.50
N VAL A 115 -12.70 24.86 6.50
CA VAL A 115 -11.59 24.50 7.40
C VAL A 115 -11.27 23.01 7.30
N TRP A 116 -10.10 22.65 7.76
CA TRP A 116 -9.70 21.24 7.89
C TRP A 116 -9.53 20.85 9.35
N ASN A 117 -9.63 19.58 9.63
CA ASN A 117 -9.28 19.00 10.92
C ASN A 117 -8.46 17.73 10.75
N ARG A 118 -8.10 17.11 11.88
CA ARG A 118 -7.33 15.87 11.92
C ARG A 118 -8.25 14.68 11.69
N GLU A 119 -8.06 13.99 10.58
CA GLU A 119 -8.69 12.71 10.31
C GLU A 119 -7.85 11.57 10.90
N HIS A 120 -8.46 10.76 11.75
CA HIS A 120 -7.92 9.47 12.14
C HIS A 120 -8.37 8.43 11.11
N VAL A 121 -7.52 8.15 10.11
CA VAL A 121 -7.80 7.18 9.05
C VAL A 121 -8.25 5.84 9.64
N TYR A 122 -7.63 5.42 10.72
CA TYR A 122 -8.14 4.37 11.60
C TYR A 122 -8.98 5.02 12.72
N PRO A 123 -10.32 4.88 12.74
CA PRO A 123 -11.16 5.54 13.73
C PRO A 123 -10.79 5.20 15.16
N ILE A 124 -10.73 6.20 16.01
CA ILE A 124 -10.42 6.06 17.44
C ILE A 124 -11.26 4.96 18.09
N SER A 125 -12.57 4.96 17.84
CA SER A 125 -13.54 4.05 18.47
C SER A 125 -13.46 2.61 17.96
N LEU A 126 -12.74 2.34 16.87
CA LEU A 126 -12.59 0.99 16.31
C LEU A 126 -11.29 0.31 16.72
N GLY A 127 -10.42 1.00 17.44
CA GLY A 127 -9.26 0.38 18.12
C GLY A 127 -9.72 -0.56 19.25
N THR A 128 -8.91 -1.54 19.56
CA THR A 128 -9.18 -2.46 20.67
C THR A 128 -7.93 -2.61 21.56
N PRO A 129 -7.85 -1.86 22.69
CA PRO A 129 -8.79 -0.81 23.16
C PRO A 129 -8.84 0.41 22.23
N ASN A 130 -9.82 1.32 22.46
CA ASN A 130 -9.91 2.58 21.73
C ASN A 130 -8.56 3.30 21.71
N LEU A 131 -8.32 4.05 20.62
CA LEU A 131 -7.09 4.83 20.51
C LEU A 131 -7.13 6.01 21.49
N ASP A 132 -5.95 6.40 22.00
CA ASP A 132 -5.82 7.47 22.99
C ASP A 132 -5.08 8.68 22.40
N THR A 133 -5.64 9.87 22.53
CA THR A 133 -5.03 11.14 22.09
C THR A 133 -4.31 11.89 23.22
N GLN A 134 -4.44 11.44 24.44
CA GLN A 134 -3.84 12.12 25.60
C GLN A 134 -2.35 11.80 25.77
N THR A 135 -1.97 10.60 25.35
CA THR A 135 -0.58 10.14 25.38
C THR A 135 -0.10 9.79 23.97
N PRO A 136 1.21 9.90 23.70
CA PRO A 136 1.77 9.43 22.42
C PRO A 136 1.42 7.97 22.13
N SER A 137 0.71 7.74 21.03
CA SER A 137 0.09 6.44 20.71
C SER A 137 -0.21 6.31 19.21
N ALA A 138 -0.98 5.29 18.83
CA ALA A 138 -1.51 5.17 17.48
C ALA A 138 -2.35 6.39 17.05
N ALA A 139 -3.05 7.04 17.99
CA ALA A 139 -3.87 8.22 17.71
C ALA A 139 -3.06 9.52 17.51
N THR A 140 -1.78 9.51 17.82
CA THR A 140 -0.91 10.70 17.68
C THR A 140 0.22 10.47 16.67
N ASP A 141 0.26 9.29 16.05
CA ASP A 141 1.23 8.94 15.03
C ASP A 141 0.98 9.72 13.74
N ALA A 142 1.93 10.54 13.32
CA ALA A 142 1.78 11.36 12.13
C ALA A 142 1.74 10.56 10.83
N HIS A 143 2.18 9.30 10.79
CA HIS A 143 1.94 8.41 9.65
C HIS A 143 0.46 8.00 9.53
N HIS A 144 -0.28 8.07 10.63
CA HIS A 144 -1.69 7.71 10.70
C HIS A 144 -2.62 8.89 10.35
N ILE A 145 -2.38 10.04 11.01
CA ILE A 145 -3.29 11.18 10.95
C ILE A 145 -3.11 11.93 9.61
N ARG A 146 -4.23 12.43 9.06
CA ARG A 146 -4.24 13.21 7.83
C ARG A 146 -5.09 14.49 8.01
N THR A 147 -4.75 15.51 7.25
CA THR A 147 -5.66 16.64 7.07
C THR A 147 -6.89 16.19 6.28
N ALA A 148 -8.08 16.56 6.73
CA ALA A 148 -9.33 16.28 6.03
C ALA A 148 -10.26 17.50 6.10
N ASP A 149 -11.07 17.69 5.06
CA ASP A 149 -12.20 18.61 5.11
C ASP A 149 -13.13 18.23 6.26
N VAL A 150 -13.57 19.22 7.06
CA VAL A 150 -14.34 18.97 8.27
C VAL A 150 -15.65 18.25 7.97
N ASP A 151 -16.35 18.62 6.91
CA ASP A 151 -17.62 17.98 6.53
C ASP A 151 -17.39 16.56 6.03
N ARG A 152 -16.31 16.33 5.24
CA ARG A 152 -15.93 14.99 4.79
C ARG A 152 -15.56 14.09 5.95
N ASN A 153 -14.79 14.60 6.90
CA ASN A 153 -14.43 13.87 8.11
C ASN A 153 -15.68 13.53 8.95
N ALA A 154 -16.60 14.48 9.11
CA ALA A 154 -17.86 14.26 9.81
C ALA A 154 -18.74 13.21 9.10
N LEU A 155 -18.85 13.24 7.76
CA LEU A 155 -19.57 12.24 6.98
C LEU A 155 -18.95 10.85 7.11
N ARG A 156 -17.60 10.77 7.06
CA ARG A 156 -16.87 9.54 7.25
C ARG A 156 -17.10 8.97 8.65
N SER A 157 -16.97 9.80 9.71
CA SER A 157 -17.17 9.34 11.09
C SER A 157 -16.33 8.11 11.40
N ASN A 158 -16.92 7.04 11.96
CA ASN A 158 -16.27 5.75 12.23
C ASN A 158 -16.70 4.63 11.25
N LYS A 159 -17.20 4.99 10.05
CA LYS A 159 -17.62 3.99 9.05
C LYS A 159 -16.42 3.17 8.61
N LYS A 160 -16.65 1.86 8.44
CA LYS A 160 -15.65 0.96 7.88
C LYS A 160 -15.40 1.26 6.41
N PHE A 161 -14.19 1.02 5.97
CA PHE A 161 -13.84 1.11 4.56
C PHE A 161 -14.48 -0.02 3.76
N THR A 162 -14.96 0.32 2.56
CA THR A 162 -15.56 -0.63 1.62
C THR A 162 -15.22 -0.26 0.19
N ASN A 163 -15.38 -1.21 -0.71
CA ASN A 163 -15.13 -0.98 -2.13
C ASN A 163 -16.13 0.01 -2.73
N GLY A 164 -15.69 0.71 -3.77
CA GLY A 164 -16.45 1.72 -4.49
C GLY A 164 -15.72 2.19 -5.74
N SER A 165 -16.12 3.29 -6.32
CA SER A 165 -15.46 3.93 -7.47
C SER A 165 -15.71 5.43 -7.52
N GLY A 166 -14.80 6.17 -8.16
CA GLY A 166 -14.88 7.62 -8.30
C GLY A 166 -14.48 8.37 -7.04
N ASN A 167 -15.25 9.38 -6.67
CA ASN A 167 -14.97 10.22 -5.51
C ASN A 167 -15.32 9.54 -4.19
N SER A 168 -14.77 10.07 -3.09
CA SER A 168 -15.11 9.59 -1.76
C SER A 168 -16.61 9.70 -1.47
N ALA A 169 -17.20 8.64 -0.91
CA ALA A 169 -18.65 8.57 -0.70
C ALA A 169 -19.05 7.58 0.40
N ILE A 170 -20.27 7.78 0.93
CA ILE A 170 -20.95 6.76 1.72
C ILE A 170 -21.45 5.66 0.78
N VAL A 171 -21.14 4.41 1.08
CA VAL A 171 -21.60 3.22 0.36
C VAL A 171 -22.31 2.30 1.34
N GLY A 172 -23.64 2.33 1.31
CA GLY A 172 -24.46 1.68 2.36
C GLY A 172 -24.18 2.33 3.73
N SER A 173 -23.75 1.54 4.70
CA SER A 173 -23.32 2.03 6.03
C SER A 173 -21.82 2.28 6.14
N ASN A 174 -21.07 2.14 5.05
CA ASN A 174 -19.63 2.16 5.00
C ASN A 174 -19.11 3.39 4.24
N TRP A 175 -17.78 3.50 4.12
CA TRP A 175 -17.10 4.60 3.48
C TRP A 175 -16.17 4.12 2.36
N TYR A 176 -16.28 4.72 1.19
CA TYR A 176 -15.31 4.62 0.12
C TYR A 176 -14.42 5.89 0.12
N PRO A 177 -13.09 5.78 0.20
CA PRO A 177 -12.23 6.95 0.35
C PRO A 177 -12.04 7.75 -0.94
N GLY A 178 -12.41 7.20 -2.09
CA GLY A 178 -12.16 7.73 -3.43
C GLY A 178 -11.00 7.02 -4.13
N ASP A 179 -11.05 6.99 -5.47
CA ASP A 179 -10.03 6.33 -6.30
C ASP A 179 -8.63 6.91 -6.05
N GLU A 180 -8.55 8.22 -5.78
CA GLU A 180 -7.30 8.94 -5.51
C GLU A 180 -6.67 8.59 -4.14
N TRP A 181 -7.46 8.12 -3.17
CA TRP A 181 -7.01 7.98 -1.78
C TRP A 181 -6.99 6.55 -1.28
N LYS A 182 -7.53 5.62 -2.06
CA LYS A 182 -7.68 4.23 -1.61
C LYS A 182 -6.36 3.55 -1.29
N GLY A 183 -5.32 3.80 -2.07
CA GLY A 183 -3.97 3.27 -1.84
C GLY A 183 -3.31 3.91 -0.62
N ASP A 184 -3.42 5.24 -0.45
CA ASP A 184 -2.95 5.96 0.74
C ASP A 184 -3.54 5.36 2.00
N VAL A 185 -4.89 5.19 2.02
CA VAL A 185 -5.61 4.57 3.14
C VAL A 185 -5.11 3.17 3.40
N ALA A 186 -4.97 2.34 2.37
CA ALA A 186 -4.50 0.96 2.52
C ALA A 186 -3.09 0.91 3.14
N ARG A 187 -2.16 1.73 2.66
CA ARG A 187 -0.79 1.81 3.18
C ARG A 187 -0.73 2.32 4.61
N ILE A 188 -1.61 3.25 4.99
CA ILE A 188 -1.75 3.71 6.39
C ILE A 188 -2.27 2.58 7.29
N ILE A 189 -3.33 1.89 6.90
CA ILE A 189 -3.91 0.79 7.69
C ILE A 189 -2.91 -0.36 7.85
N MET A 190 -2.19 -0.73 6.80
CA MET A 190 -1.14 -1.76 6.85
C MET A 190 0.02 -1.35 7.77
N TYR A 191 0.47 -0.08 7.71
CA TYR A 191 1.48 0.45 8.63
C TYR A 191 1.03 0.36 10.07
N LEU A 192 -0.19 0.81 10.38
CA LEU A 192 -0.72 0.75 11.74
C LEU A 192 -0.80 -0.69 12.26
N TYR A 193 -1.14 -1.63 11.39
CA TYR A 193 -1.17 -3.04 11.76
C TYR A 193 0.23 -3.61 12.05
N LEU A 194 1.29 -3.11 11.41
CA LEU A 194 2.66 -3.47 11.78
C LEU A 194 3.08 -2.80 13.09
N ARG A 195 2.78 -1.51 13.26
CA ARG A 195 3.27 -0.71 14.39
C ARG A 195 2.49 -0.98 15.69
N TYR A 196 1.18 -1.21 15.58
CA TYR A 196 0.23 -1.39 16.68
C TYR A 196 -0.66 -2.64 16.45
N PRO A 197 -0.05 -3.85 16.38
CA PRO A 197 -0.72 -5.03 15.81
C PRO A 197 -1.91 -5.55 16.62
N THR A 198 -1.93 -5.32 17.92
CA THR A 198 -3.05 -5.74 18.78
C THR A 198 -4.20 -4.76 18.76
N GLN A 199 -3.90 -3.46 18.63
CA GLN A 199 -4.87 -2.38 18.74
C GLN A 199 -5.49 -2.00 17.38
N CYS A 200 -4.68 -1.99 16.30
CA CYS A 200 -5.08 -1.49 14.98
C CYS A 200 -5.22 -2.62 13.96
N LYS A 201 -6.15 -3.55 14.19
CA LYS A 201 -6.41 -4.64 13.25
C LYS A 201 -7.18 -4.15 12.03
N PRO A 202 -6.72 -4.40 10.79
CA PRO A 202 -7.43 -4.03 9.56
C PRO A 202 -8.87 -4.54 9.50
N SER A 203 -9.16 -5.72 10.06
CA SER A 203 -10.50 -6.32 10.12
C SER A 203 -11.52 -5.50 10.93
N ASN A 204 -11.06 -4.61 11.81
CA ASN A 204 -11.95 -3.72 12.53
C ASN A 204 -12.47 -2.57 11.65
N VAL A 205 -11.71 -2.18 10.63
CA VAL A 205 -11.94 -0.96 9.83
C VAL A 205 -12.21 -1.22 8.36
N GLY A 206 -12.04 -2.45 7.86
CA GLY A 206 -12.32 -2.85 6.48
C GLY A 206 -13.48 -3.83 6.39
N THR A 207 -14.13 -3.90 5.23
CA THR A 207 -15.15 -4.88 4.87
C THR A 207 -14.63 -5.91 3.87
N GLY A 208 -15.39 -6.95 3.59
CA GLY A 208 -15.06 -7.99 2.62
C GLY A 208 -14.34 -9.19 3.24
N ALA A 209 -13.64 -9.94 2.41
CA ALA A 209 -12.95 -11.16 2.83
C ALA A 209 -11.61 -10.86 3.53
N ALA A 210 -11.29 -11.65 4.53
CA ALA A 210 -9.97 -11.67 5.14
C ALA A 210 -8.97 -12.46 4.27
N VAL A 211 -7.68 -12.18 4.47
CA VAL A 211 -6.59 -12.96 3.89
C VAL A 211 -6.48 -14.31 4.61
N SER A 212 -6.34 -15.41 3.87
CA SER A 212 -6.31 -16.76 4.46
C SER A 212 -5.14 -16.99 5.42
N THR A 213 -3.99 -16.35 5.16
CA THR A 213 -2.76 -16.48 5.96
C THR A 213 -2.72 -15.52 7.16
N ASP A 214 -3.59 -14.51 7.18
CA ASP A 214 -3.70 -13.53 8.27
C ASP A 214 -5.13 -12.97 8.34
N THR A 215 -5.98 -13.59 9.15
CA THR A 215 -7.42 -13.26 9.24
C THR A 215 -7.72 -11.85 9.78
N ASN A 216 -6.72 -11.14 10.28
CA ASN A 216 -6.85 -9.72 10.62
C ASN A 216 -6.59 -8.78 9.44
N MET A 217 -5.97 -9.26 8.35
CA MET A 217 -5.76 -8.48 7.13
C MET A 217 -6.93 -8.67 6.17
N MET A 218 -7.41 -7.58 5.56
CA MET A 218 -8.51 -7.62 4.59
C MET A 218 -7.98 -7.56 3.16
N GLN A 219 -8.55 -8.38 2.27
CA GLN A 219 -8.26 -8.36 0.83
C GLN A 219 -8.45 -6.97 0.22
N LEU A 220 -9.41 -6.21 0.72
CA LEU A 220 -9.70 -4.84 0.30
C LEU A 220 -8.45 -3.95 0.29
N PHE A 221 -7.67 -3.98 1.37
CA PHE A 221 -6.48 -3.11 1.48
C PHE A 221 -5.34 -3.58 0.57
N LEU A 222 -5.20 -4.89 0.34
CA LEU A 222 -4.21 -5.40 -0.62
C LEU A 222 -4.57 -5.02 -2.05
N GLN A 223 -5.85 -5.11 -2.41
CA GLN A 223 -6.36 -4.69 -3.70
C GLN A 223 -6.13 -3.18 -3.93
N TRP A 224 -6.48 -2.34 -2.97
CA TRP A 224 -6.30 -0.90 -3.08
C TRP A 224 -4.83 -0.48 -3.18
N ASN A 225 -3.96 -1.13 -2.42
CA ASN A 225 -2.51 -0.91 -2.51
C ASN A 225 -1.93 -1.28 -3.89
N ALA A 226 -2.52 -2.26 -4.58
CA ALA A 226 -2.10 -2.65 -5.93
C ALA A 226 -2.70 -1.76 -7.03
N GLU A 227 -3.92 -1.26 -6.83
CA GLU A 227 -4.64 -0.46 -7.82
C GLU A 227 -4.23 1.02 -7.83
N ASP A 228 -3.80 1.55 -6.67
CA ASP A 228 -3.45 2.96 -6.50
C ASP A 228 -1.98 3.09 -6.09
N PRO A 229 -1.08 3.37 -7.06
CA PRO A 229 0.35 3.50 -6.83
C PRO A 229 0.71 4.65 -5.89
N VAL A 230 1.90 4.56 -5.26
CA VAL A 230 2.42 5.61 -4.38
C VAL A 230 2.55 6.92 -5.12
N SER A 231 1.96 7.97 -4.57
CA SER A 231 2.06 9.33 -5.06
C SER A 231 3.37 10.01 -4.60
N PRO A 232 3.86 11.03 -5.34
CA PRO A 232 4.99 11.85 -4.88
C PRO A 232 4.74 12.53 -3.52
N TYR A 233 3.50 12.80 -3.22
CA TYR A 233 3.05 13.38 -1.97
C TYR A 233 3.26 12.44 -0.77
N GLU A 234 2.94 11.15 -0.91
CA GLU A 234 3.24 10.14 0.11
C GLU A 234 4.74 10.00 0.35
N ASP A 235 5.57 10.07 -0.71
CA ASP A 235 7.03 10.04 -0.60
C ASP A 235 7.57 11.23 0.21
N ILE A 236 7.08 12.43 -0.04
CA ILE A 236 7.47 13.64 0.70
C ILE A 236 7.14 13.46 2.19
N ARG A 237 5.94 13.00 2.48
CA ARG A 237 5.47 12.71 3.82
C ARG A 237 6.34 11.68 4.52
N ASN A 238 6.59 10.54 3.88
CA ASN A 238 7.37 9.44 4.42
C ASN A 238 8.84 9.84 4.66
N ASN A 239 9.43 10.62 3.74
CA ASN A 239 10.78 11.15 3.87
C ASN A 239 10.91 12.15 5.02
N TYR A 240 9.93 13.03 5.20
CA TYR A 240 9.97 13.99 6.30
C TYR A 240 9.88 13.28 7.65
N LEU A 241 8.90 12.39 7.83
CA LEU A 241 8.66 11.69 9.09
C LEU A 241 9.79 10.70 9.44
N GLY A 242 10.41 10.09 8.43
CA GLY A 242 11.53 9.18 8.61
C GLY A 242 12.85 9.86 9.02
N ASN A 243 12.95 11.18 8.96
CA ASN A 243 14.16 11.92 9.28
C ASN A 243 14.07 12.63 10.62
N THR A 244 14.81 12.13 11.62
CA THR A 244 14.86 12.69 12.98
C THR A 244 15.49 14.10 13.06
N SER A 245 16.15 14.57 12.01
CA SER A 245 16.64 15.96 11.94
C SER A 245 15.51 16.96 11.67
N ASN A 246 14.36 16.51 11.21
CA ASN A 246 13.17 17.33 11.07
C ASN A 246 12.49 17.51 12.43
N PHE A 247 11.96 18.70 12.69
CA PHE A 247 11.39 19.04 14.00
C PHE A 247 10.28 18.08 14.47
N TYR A 248 9.45 17.59 13.51
CA TYR A 248 8.40 16.60 13.76
C TYR A 248 8.74 15.23 13.17
N GLY A 249 10.00 14.98 12.82
CA GLY A 249 10.44 13.69 12.29
C GLY A 249 10.36 12.62 13.36
N GLN A 250 9.62 11.54 13.09
CA GLN A 250 9.42 10.44 14.03
C GLN A 250 10.58 9.44 14.02
N GLY A 251 11.35 9.40 12.92
CA GLY A 251 12.48 8.50 12.70
C GLY A 251 12.10 7.17 12.04
N ASN A 252 10.85 6.76 12.12
CA ASN A 252 10.35 5.58 11.42
C ASN A 252 9.73 5.96 10.06
N ARG A 253 9.59 4.97 9.18
CA ARG A 253 9.01 5.10 7.84
C ARG A 253 7.86 4.14 7.67
N ASN A 254 6.90 4.48 6.81
CA ASN A 254 5.91 3.53 6.35
C ASN A 254 6.52 2.69 5.21
N PRO A 255 6.79 1.39 5.44
CA PRO A 255 7.45 0.53 4.45
C PRO A 255 6.59 0.29 3.21
N PHE A 256 5.28 0.41 3.31
CA PHE A 256 4.37 0.21 2.17
C PHE A 256 4.32 1.44 1.25
N ILE A 257 4.71 2.63 1.73
CA ILE A 257 5.01 3.78 0.88
C ILE A 257 6.37 3.59 0.22
N ASP A 258 7.38 3.14 0.96
CA ASP A 258 8.71 2.87 0.41
C ASP A 258 8.66 1.84 -0.72
N ASN A 259 7.92 0.76 -0.52
CA ASN A 259 7.64 -0.23 -1.57
C ASN A 259 6.32 -0.98 -1.34
N PRO A 260 5.26 -0.66 -2.07
CA PRO A 260 3.96 -1.35 -1.98
C PRO A 260 4.02 -2.87 -2.13
N TYR A 261 5.00 -3.39 -2.89
CA TYR A 261 5.21 -4.81 -3.12
C TYR A 261 5.52 -5.59 -1.83
N LEU A 262 5.97 -4.92 -0.77
CA LEU A 262 6.17 -5.56 0.53
C LEU A 262 4.88 -6.15 1.10
N ALA A 263 3.72 -5.52 0.84
CA ALA A 263 2.43 -6.08 1.21
C ALA A 263 2.14 -7.40 0.48
N THR A 264 2.42 -7.46 -0.83
CA THR A 264 2.32 -8.69 -1.62
C THR A 264 3.23 -9.78 -1.06
N ARG A 265 4.45 -9.45 -0.68
CA ARG A 265 5.40 -10.41 -0.09
C ARG A 265 4.99 -10.92 1.30
N ILE A 266 4.23 -10.13 2.05
CA ILE A 266 3.75 -10.52 3.40
C ILE A 266 2.47 -11.35 3.31
N TRP A 267 1.49 -10.88 2.54
CA TRP A 267 0.12 -11.41 2.58
C TRP A 267 -0.33 -12.07 1.27
N GLY A 268 0.46 -11.94 0.19
CA GLY A 268 0.03 -12.37 -1.13
C GLY A 268 -0.97 -11.40 -1.79
N GLY A 269 -1.89 -11.94 -2.57
CA GLY A 269 -2.90 -11.16 -3.29
C GLY A 269 -2.42 -10.58 -4.61
N GLN A 270 -3.13 -9.58 -5.13
CA GLN A 270 -2.75 -8.87 -6.35
C GLN A 270 -1.38 -8.21 -6.16
N ALA A 271 -0.49 -8.40 -7.15
CA ALA A 271 0.86 -7.82 -7.08
C ALA A 271 0.80 -6.30 -7.13
N ALA A 272 1.26 -5.66 -6.06
CA ALA A 272 1.40 -4.22 -5.99
C ALA A 272 2.69 -3.74 -6.68
N GLN A 273 2.81 -2.43 -6.90
CA GLN A 273 3.98 -1.82 -7.51
C GLN A 273 5.27 -2.22 -6.77
N ASN A 274 6.22 -2.83 -7.48
CA ASN A 274 7.56 -3.07 -6.95
C ASN A 274 8.48 -1.90 -7.32
N ARG A 275 8.84 -1.11 -6.31
CA ARG A 275 9.73 0.05 -6.47
C ARG A 275 11.22 -0.31 -6.35
N TRP A 276 11.52 -1.55 -5.94
CA TRP A 276 12.90 -2.06 -5.77
C TRP A 276 13.11 -3.34 -6.56
N PRO A 277 13.02 -3.30 -7.90
CA PRO A 277 13.07 -4.50 -8.72
C PRO A 277 14.35 -5.32 -8.46
N ASP A 278 15.49 -4.64 -8.34
CA ASP A 278 16.80 -5.31 -8.16
C ASP A 278 16.96 -5.96 -6.78
N THR A 279 16.26 -5.48 -5.76
CA THR A 279 16.31 -6.06 -4.40
C THR A 279 15.66 -7.44 -4.35
N PHE A 280 14.67 -7.69 -5.20
CA PHE A 280 13.85 -8.92 -5.19
C PHE A 280 14.04 -9.79 -6.43
N LEU A 281 15.06 -9.56 -7.25
CA LEU A 281 15.34 -10.37 -8.45
C LEU A 281 15.50 -11.86 -8.16
N GLY A 282 15.97 -12.21 -6.95
CA GLY A 282 16.02 -13.60 -6.49
C GLY A 282 14.74 -14.14 -5.86
N ALA A 283 13.83 -13.26 -5.39
CA ALA A 283 12.62 -13.64 -4.65
C ALA A 283 11.41 -13.91 -5.56
N ASN A 284 11.34 -13.25 -6.72
CA ASN A 284 10.30 -13.51 -7.72
C ASN A 284 10.31 -14.95 -8.23
N THR A 285 11.47 -15.64 -8.16
CA THR A 285 11.57 -17.03 -8.58
C THR A 285 10.94 -17.99 -7.57
N PHE A 286 10.93 -17.68 -6.28
CA PHE A 286 10.51 -18.65 -5.25
C PHE A 286 8.99 -18.75 -5.10
N GLU A 287 8.25 -17.65 -5.16
CA GLU A 287 6.77 -17.68 -5.07
C GLU A 287 6.16 -18.24 -6.36
N PHE A 288 6.70 -17.87 -7.51
CA PHE A 288 6.27 -18.42 -8.81
C PHE A 288 6.80 -19.84 -9.04
N ASP A 289 7.89 -20.22 -8.38
CA ASP A 289 8.44 -21.58 -8.47
C ASP A 289 7.44 -22.60 -7.91
N ASN A 290 6.75 -22.29 -6.83
CA ASN A 290 5.71 -23.14 -6.26
C ASN A 290 4.38 -23.11 -7.04
N ALA A 291 4.16 -22.09 -7.88
CA ALA A 291 2.97 -21.98 -8.74
C ALA A 291 3.06 -22.84 -10.01
N ILE A 292 4.22 -23.49 -10.27
CA ILE A 292 4.45 -24.31 -11.45
C ILE A 292 4.84 -25.71 -11.01
N ILE A 293 4.06 -26.68 -11.43
CA ILE A 293 4.36 -28.12 -11.28
C ILE A 293 4.61 -28.70 -12.66
N ILE A 294 5.70 -29.44 -12.81
CA ILE A 294 6.04 -30.19 -14.04
C ILE A 294 6.02 -31.67 -13.74
N PHE A 295 5.16 -32.44 -14.43
CA PHE A 295 4.99 -33.86 -14.19
C PHE A 295 4.59 -34.64 -15.43
N PRO A 296 4.98 -35.93 -15.52
CA PRO A 296 5.98 -36.56 -14.68
C PRO A 296 7.38 -35.98 -14.93
N ASN A 297 8.21 -35.91 -13.90
CA ASN A 297 9.60 -35.51 -14.02
C ASN A 297 10.48 -36.38 -13.07
N PRO A 298 11.29 -37.31 -13.57
CA PRO A 298 11.55 -37.64 -14.99
C PRO A 298 10.33 -38.18 -15.75
N THR A 299 10.31 -37.91 -17.08
CA THR A 299 9.36 -38.56 -18.00
C THR A 299 10.01 -39.61 -18.87
N THR A 300 9.24 -40.65 -19.21
CA THR A 300 9.66 -41.73 -20.14
C THR A 300 8.92 -41.68 -21.49
N ASP A 301 7.89 -40.87 -21.58
CA ASP A 301 6.93 -40.84 -22.69
C ASP A 301 7.17 -39.68 -23.67
N ALA A 302 8.33 -39.02 -23.56
CA ALA A 302 8.64 -37.81 -24.35
C ALA A 302 7.60 -36.69 -24.21
N THR A 303 6.77 -36.77 -23.17
CA THR A 303 5.66 -35.84 -22.89
C THR A 303 5.72 -35.43 -21.45
N VAL A 304 5.38 -34.15 -21.19
CA VAL A 304 5.31 -33.55 -19.83
C VAL A 304 4.14 -32.61 -19.73
N ASN A 305 3.48 -32.59 -18.61
CA ASN A 305 2.43 -31.62 -18.27
C ASN A 305 3.01 -30.52 -17.38
N ILE A 306 2.61 -29.31 -17.65
CA ILE A 306 2.92 -28.11 -16.89
C ILE A 306 1.61 -27.66 -16.26
N LYS A 307 1.51 -27.69 -14.94
CA LYS A 307 0.35 -27.21 -14.20
C LYS A 307 0.66 -25.86 -13.57
N SER A 308 -0.24 -24.89 -13.76
CA SER A 308 -0.13 -23.55 -13.18
C SER A 308 -1.50 -22.86 -13.11
N ASP A 309 -1.76 -22.20 -11.99
CA ASP A 309 -2.95 -21.36 -11.82
C ASP A 309 -2.76 -19.94 -12.41
N LEU A 310 -1.58 -19.66 -12.99
CA LEU A 310 -1.22 -18.36 -13.56
C LEU A 310 -1.29 -18.40 -15.10
N THR A 311 -1.53 -17.24 -15.68
CA THR A 311 -1.43 -17.05 -17.14
C THR A 311 0.01 -16.73 -17.55
N TRP A 312 0.48 -17.36 -18.62
CA TRP A 312 1.82 -17.20 -19.15
C TRP A 312 1.79 -16.71 -20.58
N ASP A 313 2.70 -15.78 -20.91
CA ASP A 313 2.83 -15.24 -22.27
C ASP A 313 3.69 -16.13 -23.15
N GLU A 314 4.66 -16.85 -22.54
CA GLU A 314 5.63 -17.64 -23.28
C GLU A 314 6.15 -18.84 -22.46
N ILE A 315 6.33 -19.99 -23.12
CA ILE A 315 7.09 -21.15 -22.62
C ILE A 315 8.28 -21.36 -23.54
N ILE A 316 9.48 -21.37 -22.96
CA ILE A 316 10.73 -21.62 -23.69
C ILE A 316 11.36 -22.91 -23.12
N ILE A 317 11.73 -23.86 -23.99
CA ILE A 317 12.44 -25.07 -23.62
C ILE A 317 13.83 -25.00 -24.20
N THR A 318 14.83 -25.14 -23.33
CA THR A 318 16.24 -25.14 -23.72
C THR A 318 16.93 -26.43 -23.31
N ASN A 319 17.87 -26.91 -24.09
CA ASN A 319 18.74 -28.03 -23.72
C ASN A 319 19.89 -27.55 -22.81
N LEU A 320 20.74 -28.48 -22.35
CA LEU A 320 21.90 -28.16 -21.48
C LEU A 320 22.91 -27.19 -22.12
N ASN A 321 22.95 -27.10 -23.44
CA ASN A 321 23.84 -26.20 -24.16
C ASN A 321 23.24 -24.80 -24.33
N GLY A 322 22.06 -24.54 -23.74
CA GLY A 322 21.35 -23.24 -23.84
C GLY A 322 20.62 -23.03 -25.18
N GLN A 323 20.58 -24.05 -26.06
CA GLN A 323 19.87 -23.95 -27.33
C GLN A 323 18.38 -24.11 -27.11
N ILE A 324 17.58 -23.20 -27.70
CA ILE A 324 16.12 -23.28 -27.65
C ILE A 324 15.67 -24.45 -28.55
N THR A 325 15.04 -25.45 -27.95
CA THR A 325 14.46 -26.58 -28.64
C THR A 325 12.99 -26.38 -28.96
N ASN A 326 12.28 -25.62 -28.12
CA ASN A 326 10.90 -25.29 -28.36
C ASN A 326 10.56 -23.89 -27.76
N LYS A 327 9.67 -23.14 -28.43
CA LYS A 327 9.20 -21.84 -28.03
C LYS A 327 7.72 -21.68 -28.34
N ILE A 328 6.89 -21.60 -27.28
CA ILE A 328 5.44 -21.53 -27.36
C ILE A 328 5.02 -20.15 -26.88
N ARG A 329 4.30 -19.41 -27.72
CA ARG A 329 3.76 -18.11 -27.37
C ARG A 329 2.28 -18.22 -27.05
N GLN A 330 1.82 -17.50 -26.03
CA GLN A 330 0.45 -17.49 -25.54
C GLN A 330 -0.10 -18.92 -25.36
N PRO A 331 0.55 -19.75 -24.50
CA PRO A 331 0.09 -21.10 -24.26
C PRO A 331 -1.33 -21.09 -23.68
N LYS A 332 -2.19 -21.93 -24.23
CA LYS A 332 -3.56 -22.09 -23.74
C LYS A 332 -3.60 -23.26 -22.75
N PHE A 333 -3.69 -22.94 -21.47
CA PHE A 333 -3.91 -23.92 -20.42
C PHE A 333 -5.38 -24.36 -20.43
N VAL A 334 -5.60 -25.66 -20.33
CA VAL A 334 -6.93 -26.26 -20.17
C VAL A 334 -6.93 -26.92 -18.78
N ASP A 335 -7.88 -26.59 -17.95
CA ASP A 335 -7.95 -27.05 -16.55
C ASP A 335 -6.64 -26.81 -15.77
N ASN A 336 -6.02 -25.65 -16.02
CA ASN A 336 -4.73 -25.23 -15.45
C ASN A 336 -3.53 -26.09 -15.89
N GLU A 337 -3.66 -26.90 -16.95
CA GLU A 337 -2.61 -27.75 -17.47
C GLU A 337 -2.27 -27.43 -18.94
N PHE A 338 -0.98 -27.52 -19.26
CA PHE A 338 -0.45 -27.40 -20.63
C PHE A 338 0.49 -28.55 -20.90
N GLN A 339 0.25 -29.29 -21.99
CA GLN A 339 1.07 -30.43 -22.37
C GLN A 339 2.15 -30.06 -23.40
N VAL A 340 3.37 -30.49 -23.14
CA VAL A 340 4.47 -30.44 -24.08
C VAL A 340 4.83 -31.87 -24.46
N SER A 341 4.94 -32.15 -25.77
CA SER A 341 5.24 -33.48 -26.32
C SER A 341 6.39 -33.43 -27.33
N ASN A 342 6.82 -34.62 -27.78
CA ASN A 342 7.91 -34.81 -28.73
C ASN A 342 9.28 -34.32 -28.23
N LEU A 343 9.55 -34.49 -26.93
CA LEU A 343 10.83 -34.16 -26.34
C LEU A 343 11.81 -35.37 -26.54
N SER A 344 12.97 -35.09 -27.08
CA SER A 344 14.02 -36.11 -27.17
C SER A 344 14.59 -36.45 -25.79
N LYS A 345 15.22 -37.61 -25.65
CA LYS A 345 15.92 -37.95 -24.40
C LYS A 345 16.98 -36.90 -24.07
N GLY A 346 17.01 -36.47 -22.81
CA GLY A 346 17.96 -35.44 -22.36
C GLY A 346 17.52 -34.63 -21.17
N PHE A 347 18.36 -33.64 -20.84
CA PHE A 347 18.09 -32.65 -19.80
C PHE A 347 17.65 -31.33 -20.43
N TYR A 348 16.59 -30.74 -19.87
CA TYR A 348 16.03 -29.50 -20.36
C TYR A 348 15.76 -28.53 -19.22
N PHE A 349 15.72 -27.25 -19.57
CA PHE A 349 15.16 -26.20 -18.76
C PHE A 349 13.88 -25.68 -19.42
N ILE A 350 12.77 -25.71 -18.70
CA ILE A 350 11.50 -25.12 -19.12
C ILE A 350 11.34 -23.77 -18.42
N THR A 351 11.36 -22.70 -19.19
CA THR A 351 11.18 -21.34 -18.70
C THR A 351 9.80 -20.81 -19.10
N LEU A 352 8.97 -20.48 -18.12
CA LEU A 352 7.69 -19.79 -18.31
C LEU A 352 7.87 -18.31 -18.04
N LYS A 353 7.34 -17.46 -18.92
CA LYS A 353 7.44 -16.00 -18.81
C LYS A 353 6.08 -15.34 -18.98
N ASN A 354 5.82 -14.31 -18.16
CA ASN A 354 4.79 -13.31 -18.37
C ASN A 354 5.34 -11.92 -18.03
N LYS A 355 4.50 -10.90 -18.05
CA LYS A 355 4.93 -9.52 -17.74
C LYS A 355 5.45 -9.34 -16.31
N LEU A 356 5.12 -10.25 -15.39
CA LEU A 356 5.38 -10.13 -13.96
C LEU A 356 6.49 -11.07 -13.48
N ALA A 357 6.73 -12.21 -14.19
CA ALA A 357 7.61 -13.25 -13.73
C ALA A 357 8.30 -14.03 -14.87
N SER A 358 9.44 -14.61 -14.53
CA SER A 358 10.13 -15.63 -15.33
C SER A 358 10.56 -16.76 -14.41
N VAL A 359 10.06 -17.97 -14.64
CA VAL A 359 10.36 -19.16 -13.82
C VAL A 359 10.96 -20.23 -14.68
N THR A 360 12.02 -20.85 -14.19
CA THR A 360 12.70 -21.95 -14.90
C THR A 360 12.69 -23.22 -14.06
N LYS A 361 12.19 -24.29 -14.63
CA LYS A 361 12.18 -25.65 -14.03
C LYS A 361 13.06 -26.59 -14.81
N LYS A 362 13.69 -27.51 -14.11
CA LYS A 362 14.46 -28.61 -14.71
C LYS A 362 13.52 -29.74 -15.11
N LEU A 363 13.75 -30.30 -16.31
CA LEU A 363 13.07 -31.51 -16.82
C LEU A 363 14.09 -32.54 -17.23
N ILE A 364 13.79 -33.80 -16.94
CA ILE A 364 14.57 -34.97 -17.35
C ILE A 364 13.67 -35.86 -18.22
N VAL A 365 14.14 -36.19 -19.43
CA VAL A 365 13.47 -37.10 -20.36
C VAL A 365 14.38 -38.33 -20.54
N ASN A 366 13.89 -39.51 -20.11
CA ASN A 366 14.60 -40.78 -20.12
C ASN A 366 14.35 -41.57 -21.41
#